data_93e98d72c3f79d0ea390f0a7b6b26035
#
_entry.id   93e98d72c3f79d0ea390f0a7b6b26035
#
_cell.length_a   1.000
_cell.length_b   1.000
_cell.length_c   1.000
_cell.angle_alpha   90.00
_cell.angle_beta   90.00
_cell.angle_gamma   90.00
#
_symmetry.space_group_name_H-M   'P 1'
#
loop_
_entity.id
_entity.type
_entity.pdbx_description
1 polymer ?
#
loop_
_entity_poly.entity_id
_entity_poly.type
_entity_poly.pdbx_seq_one_letter_code
_entity_poly.pdbx_strand_id
1 'polypeptide(L)'
;MRITLFDCLDSFTWNLVHDLERCGALVRVVEEGQWQASDWAQTDALVLSPGPGLPEEHPQLLDVLKEAVDRGVPVLGVCLG
;
A
#
# COMPACT_ATOMS: atom_id res chain seq x y z
N MET A 1 -4.27 -14.76 1.70
CA MET A 1 -3.94 -13.47 2.34
C MET A 1 -4.41 -12.34 1.45
N ARG A 2 -5.11 -11.39 2.02
CA ARG A 2 -5.59 -10.21 1.29
C ARG A 2 -4.59 -9.08 1.49
N ILE A 3 -3.97 -8.66 0.42
CA ILE A 3 -2.99 -7.57 0.44
C ILE A 3 -3.59 -6.35 -0.23
N THR A 4 -3.51 -5.21 0.44
CA THR A 4 -3.84 -3.93 -0.17
C THR A 4 -2.55 -3.21 -0.48
N LEU A 5 -2.38 -2.82 -1.74
CA LEU A 5 -1.23 -2.05 -2.18
C LEU A 5 -1.65 -0.59 -2.26
N PHE A 6 -1.00 0.24 -1.45
CA PHE A 6 -1.21 1.68 -1.46
C PHE A 6 -0.28 2.30 -2.48
N ASP A 7 -0.86 2.82 -3.55
CA ASP A 7 -0.12 3.34 -4.70
C ASP A 7 -0.02 4.85 -4.67
N CYS A 8 1.21 5.34 -4.61
CA CYS A 8 1.50 6.77 -4.68
C CYS A 8 1.96 7.16 -6.10
N LEU A 9 1.29 6.64 -7.11
CA LEU A 9 1.53 6.95 -8.52
C LEU A 9 2.88 6.42 -9.03
N ASP A 10 3.21 5.20 -8.62
CA ASP A 10 4.41 4.52 -9.08
C ASP A 10 4.12 3.78 -10.39
N SER A 11 4.99 3.97 -11.39
CA SER A 11 4.86 3.29 -12.67
C SER A 11 5.09 1.78 -12.59
N PHE A 12 5.71 1.29 -11.52
CA PHE A 12 5.99 -0.13 -11.34
C PHE A 12 4.92 -0.87 -10.54
N THR A 13 3.86 -0.19 -10.14
CA THR A 13 2.82 -0.76 -9.29
C THR A 13 2.26 -2.08 -9.84
N TRP A 14 1.96 -2.14 -11.13
CA TRP A 14 1.37 -3.34 -11.72
C TRP A 14 2.32 -4.52 -11.79
N ASN A 15 3.61 -4.28 -11.94
CA ASN A 15 4.60 -5.36 -11.87
C ASN A 15 4.62 -5.98 -10.49
N LEU A 16 4.55 -5.13 -9.45
CA LEU A 16 4.50 -5.59 -8.09
C LEU A 16 3.22 -6.37 -7.79
N VAL A 17 2.08 -5.90 -8.30
CA VAL A 17 0.81 -6.61 -8.16
C VAL A 17 0.92 -8.02 -8.74
N HIS A 18 1.45 -8.16 -9.94
CA HIS A 18 1.59 -9.46 -10.57
C HIS A 18 2.49 -10.39 -9.79
N ASP A 19 3.59 -9.87 -9.25
CA ASP A 19 4.51 -10.67 -8.45
C ASP A 19 3.84 -11.18 -7.17
N LEU A 20 3.08 -10.32 -6.50
CA LEU A 20 2.36 -10.71 -5.30
C LEU A 20 1.27 -11.74 -5.60
N GLU A 21 0.57 -11.59 -6.72
CA GLU A 21 -0.46 -12.54 -7.11
C GLU A 21 0.12 -13.92 -7.43
N ARG A 22 1.32 -13.97 -8.00
CA ARG A 22 2.04 -15.23 -8.24
C ARG A 22 2.34 -15.97 -6.95
N CYS A 23 2.48 -15.25 -5.85
CA CYS A 23 2.70 -15.86 -4.54
C CYS A 23 1.40 -16.35 -3.89
N GLY A 24 0.27 -16.23 -4.57
CA GLY A 24 -1.01 -16.69 -4.06
C GLY A 24 -1.80 -15.64 -3.28
N ALA A 25 -1.37 -14.38 -3.28
CA ALA A 25 -2.08 -13.32 -2.58
C ALA A 25 -3.22 -12.76 -3.43
N LEU A 26 -4.25 -12.29 -2.75
CA LEU A 26 -5.32 -11.50 -3.36
C LEU A 26 -4.94 -10.03 -3.18
N VAL A 27 -4.70 -9.33 -4.27
CA VAL A 27 -4.16 -7.97 -4.22
C VAL A 27 -5.20 -6.96 -4.69
N ARG A 28 -5.41 -5.91 -3.87
CA ARG A 28 -6.17 -4.72 -4.23
C ARG A 28 -5.20 -3.57 -4.36
N VAL A 29 -5.45 -2.69 -5.31
CA VAL A 29 -4.68 -1.46 -5.45
C VAL A 29 -5.57 -0.29 -5.04
N VAL A 30 -5.10 0.52 -4.12
CA VAL A 30 -5.78 1.75 -3.71
C VAL A 30 -4.83 2.92 -3.96
N GLU A 31 -5.23 3.83 -4.81
CA GLU A 31 -4.41 5.00 -5.13
C GLU A 31 -4.42 6.01 -3.99
N GLU A 32 -3.35 6.79 -3.91
CA GLU A 32 -3.28 7.91 -2.98
C GLU A 32 -4.46 8.84 -3.20
N GLY A 33 -5.11 9.25 -2.10
CA GLY A 33 -6.31 10.06 -2.17
C GLY A 33 -7.60 9.26 -2.20
N GLN A 34 -7.53 7.96 -2.46
CA GLN A 34 -8.70 7.09 -2.54
C GLN A 34 -8.88 6.18 -1.33
N TRP A 35 -7.94 6.21 -0.40
CA TRP A 35 -8.00 5.36 0.80
C TRP A 35 -9.14 5.78 1.71
N GLN A 36 -9.90 4.79 2.17
CA GLN A 36 -11.01 4.99 3.10
C GLN A 36 -10.86 4.06 4.30
N ALA A 37 -11.49 4.43 5.41
CA ALA A 37 -11.42 3.63 6.62
C ALA A 37 -11.93 2.19 6.41
N SER A 38 -12.90 1.99 5.51
CA SER A 38 -13.43 0.68 5.21
C SER A 38 -12.41 -0.24 4.52
N ASP A 39 -11.36 0.31 3.95
CA ASP A 39 -10.31 -0.51 3.32
C ASP A 39 -9.59 -1.39 4.33
N TRP A 40 -9.52 -0.98 5.58
CA TRP A 40 -8.88 -1.78 6.62
C TRP A 40 -9.56 -3.13 6.84
N ALA A 41 -10.87 -3.19 6.66
CA ALA A 41 -11.63 -4.43 6.85
C ALA A 41 -11.26 -5.49 5.81
N GLN A 42 -10.65 -5.09 4.70
CA GLN A 42 -10.29 -5.97 3.59
C GLN A 42 -8.78 -6.18 3.47
N THR A 43 -8.02 -5.73 4.47
CA THR A 43 -6.57 -5.72 4.40
C THR A 43 -5.98 -6.60 5.49
N ASP A 44 -5.31 -7.68 5.08
CA ASP A 44 -4.54 -8.53 6.00
C ASP A 44 -3.11 -8.02 6.11
N ALA A 45 -2.58 -7.47 5.03
CA ALA A 45 -1.26 -6.86 4.99
C ALA A 45 -1.27 -5.68 4.03
N LEU A 46 -0.43 -4.69 4.31
CA LEU A 46 -0.32 -3.47 3.52
C LEU A 46 1.02 -3.44 2.81
N VAL A 47 1.00 -3.17 1.51
CA VAL A 47 2.22 -2.92 0.74
C VAL A 47 2.18 -1.46 0.30
N LEU A 48 3.27 -0.76 0.55
CA LEU A 48 3.42 0.63 0.12
C LEU A 48 4.25 0.69 -1.14
N SER A 49 3.73 1.35 -2.15
CA SER A 49 4.43 1.61 -3.39
C SER A 49 4.56 3.14 -3.50
N PRO A 50 5.59 3.73 -2.87
CA PRO A 50 5.75 5.17 -2.90
C PRO A 50 6.14 5.65 -4.29
N GLY A 51 5.46 6.68 -4.75
CA GLY A 51 5.77 7.32 -6.00
C GLY A 51 7.00 8.25 -5.86
N PRO A 52 7.26 9.03 -6.88
CA PRO A 52 8.35 9.99 -6.83
C PRO A 52 8.09 11.06 -5.77
N GLY A 53 9.16 11.59 -5.21
CA GLY A 53 9.06 12.66 -4.23
C GLY A 53 9.38 12.21 -2.82
N LEU A 54 9.21 13.11 -1.88
CA LEU A 54 9.49 12.88 -0.48
C LEU A 54 8.22 12.43 0.26
N PRO A 55 8.35 11.71 1.39
CA PRO A 55 7.18 11.31 2.17
C PRO A 55 6.28 12.47 2.58
N GLU A 56 6.83 13.65 2.78
CA GLU A 56 6.06 14.85 3.13
C GLU A 56 5.10 15.28 2.02
N GLU A 57 5.35 14.86 0.79
CA GLU A 57 4.49 15.15 -0.34
C GLU A 57 3.31 14.20 -0.44
N HIS A 58 3.27 13.18 0.43
CA HIS A 58 2.23 12.15 0.44
C HIS A 58 1.61 12.04 1.84
N PRO A 59 0.82 13.04 2.26
CA PRO A 59 0.29 13.06 3.63
C PRO A 59 -0.60 11.86 3.95
N GLN A 60 -1.38 11.37 2.99
CA GLN A 60 -2.21 10.20 3.23
C GLN A 60 -1.37 8.95 3.45
N LEU A 61 -0.22 8.84 2.79
CA LEU A 61 0.70 7.73 3.00
C LEU A 61 1.14 7.64 4.46
N LEU A 62 1.51 8.78 5.05
CA LEU A 62 1.93 8.81 6.45
C LEU A 62 0.79 8.44 7.39
N ASP A 63 -0.42 8.92 7.12
CA ASP A 63 -1.59 8.60 7.92
C ASP A 63 -1.93 7.11 7.85
N VAL A 64 -1.90 6.54 6.66
CA VAL A 64 -2.18 5.11 6.46
C VAL A 64 -1.12 4.26 7.15
N LEU A 65 0.15 4.63 7.03
CA LEU A 65 1.23 3.90 7.66
C LEU A 65 1.09 3.91 9.19
N LYS A 66 0.81 5.07 9.74
CA LYS A 66 0.64 5.21 11.19
C LYS A 66 -0.53 4.37 11.70
N GLU A 67 -1.64 4.40 10.99
CA GLU A 67 -2.81 3.62 11.36
C GLU A 67 -2.56 2.11 11.24
N ALA A 68 -1.80 1.68 10.24
CA ALA A 68 -1.42 0.28 10.10
C ALA A 68 -0.64 -0.20 11.30
N VAL A 69 0.31 0.59 11.78
CA VAL A 69 1.09 0.27 12.97
C VAL A 69 0.17 0.16 14.19
N ASP A 70 -0.75 1.11 14.36
CA ASP A 70 -1.68 1.12 15.49
C ASP A 70 -2.62 -0.09 15.46
N ARG A 71 -2.98 -0.58 14.28
CA ARG A 71 -3.87 -1.73 14.11
C ARG A 71 -3.14 -3.07 14.12
N GLY A 72 -1.80 -3.04 14.14
CA GLY A 72 -1.01 -4.26 14.07
C GLY A 72 -1.02 -4.93 12.70
N VAL A 73 -1.31 -4.19 11.64
CA VAL A 73 -1.30 -4.71 10.28
C VAL A 73 0.14 -4.74 9.78
N PRO A 74 0.63 -5.90 9.27
CA PRO A 74 1.97 -5.95 8.70
C PRO A 74 2.10 -5.00 7.51
N VAL A 75 3.23 -4.31 7.42
CA VAL A 75 3.50 -3.35 6.36
C VAL A 75 4.83 -3.70 5.69
N LEU A 76 4.79 -3.78 4.36
CA LEU A 76 5.98 -3.90 3.54
C LEU A 76 6.13 -2.61 2.73
N GLY A 77 7.20 -1.88 2.97
CA GLY A 77 7.51 -0.71 2.17
C GLY A 77 8.42 -1.08 1.03
N VAL A 78 8.03 -0.72 -0.19
CA VAL A 78 8.90 -0.86 -1.36
C VAL A 78 9.53 0.50 -1.59
N CYS A 79 10.83 0.58 -1.31
CA CYS A 79 11.56 1.82 -1.46
C CYS A 79 12.13 1.92 -2.87
N LEU A 80 11.73 2.95 -3.57
CA LEU A 80 12.28 3.28 -4.87
C LEU A 80 13.23 4.43 -4.65
N GLY A 81 14.38 4.08 -4.21
CA GLY A 81 15.43 5.04 -3.94
C GLY A 81 16.02 5.66 -5.18
#